data_af16f237ce96fe2a72ee74d287cb27d8
#
_entry.id   af16f237ce96fe2a72ee74d287cb27d8
#
_cell.length_a   1.000
_cell.length_b   1.000
_cell.length_c   1.000
_cell.angle_alpha   90.00
_cell.angle_beta   90.00
_cell.angle_gamma   90.00
#
_symmetry.space_group_name_H-M   'P 1'
#
loop_
_entity.id
_entity.type
_entity.pdbx_description
1 polymer ?
#
loop_
_entity_poly.entity_id
_entity_poly.type
_entity_poly.pdbx_seq_one_letter_code
_entity_poly.pdbx_strand_id
1 'polypeptide(L)'
;MQRGEFTFFHPLRVRWAEVDRQDVVFNGNYFLYFDVAVAEYWRAIGFRYPQDLVEKFGTDIYAVNASAEYHASATYDEMLDIGCRAARIGRSSLQLALGVWRGPDHLTSGELVYVNADPKTRKSVAWPDAVRQAILKYEKTPPTTG
;
A
#
# COMPACT_ATOMS: atom_id res chain seq x y z
N MET A 1 8.53 11.68 -5.06
CA MET A 1 8.64 10.38 -4.34
C MET A 1 10.07 9.89 -4.41
N GLN A 2 10.66 9.63 -3.27
CA GLN A 2 12.05 9.20 -3.15
C GLN A 2 12.09 7.83 -2.47
N ARG A 3 12.90 6.92 -2.99
CA ARG A 3 13.05 5.57 -2.40
C ARG A 3 13.40 5.64 -0.90
N GLY A 4 14.27 6.58 -0.51
CA GLY A 4 14.72 6.75 0.87
C GLY A 4 13.65 7.18 1.87
N GLU A 5 12.49 7.62 1.41
CA GLU A 5 11.38 7.98 2.28
C GLU A 5 10.65 6.76 2.86
N PHE A 6 10.84 5.59 2.25
CA PHE A 6 10.11 4.37 2.59
C PHE A 6 10.88 3.53 3.59
N THR A 7 10.18 3.06 4.62
CA THR A 7 10.68 2.06 5.56
C THR A 7 10.42 0.65 5.05
N PHE A 8 9.25 0.45 4.45
CA PHE A 8 8.79 -0.87 4.03
C PHE A 8 8.90 -1.07 2.52
N PHE A 9 9.43 -2.24 2.14
CA PHE A 9 9.44 -2.73 0.77
C PHE A 9 9.08 -4.21 0.74
N HIS A 10 8.24 -4.59 -0.21
CA HIS A 10 7.93 -5.99 -0.48
C HIS A 10 8.60 -6.41 -1.78
N PRO A 11 9.51 -7.40 -1.76
CA PRO A 11 10.14 -7.89 -2.99
C PRO A 11 9.16 -8.75 -3.77
N LEU A 12 9.11 -8.53 -5.09
CA LEU A 12 8.19 -9.25 -5.96
C LEU A 12 8.85 -9.51 -7.31
N ARG A 13 8.83 -10.79 -7.74
CA ARG A 13 9.30 -11.15 -9.07
C ARG A 13 8.14 -11.11 -10.05
N VAL A 14 8.35 -10.45 -11.19
CA VAL A 14 7.35 -10.39 -12.27
C VAL A 14 7.16 -11.79 -12.84
N ARG A 15 5.90 -12.26 -12.90
CA ARG A 15 5.54 -13.58 -13.39
C ARG A 15 5.11 -13.50 -14.86
N TRP A 16 5.25 -14.65 -15.56
CA TRP A 16 4.92 -14.74 -16.98
C TRP A 16 3.50 -14.28 -17.29
N ALA A 17 2.53 -14.63 -16.45
CA ALA A 17 1.14 -14.28 -16.65
C ALA A 17 0.85 -12.77 -16.50
N GLU A 18 1.80 -11.98 -16.00
CA GLU A 18 1.60 -10.56 -15.73
C GLU A 18 2.03 -9.66 -16.87
N VAL A 19 2.77 -10.19 -17.84
CA VAL A 19 3.21 -9.42 -19.00
C VAL A 19 2.20 -9.54 -20.14
N ASP A 20 2.03 -8.45 -20.88
CA ASP A 20 1.14 -8.39 -22.01
C ASP A 20 1.89 -8.60 -23.33
N ARG A 21 1.18 -8.43 -24.45
CA ARG A 21 1.74 -8.63 -25.78
C ARG A 21 2.87 -7.65 -26.12
N GLN A 22 3.01 -6.56 -25.38
CA GLN A 22 4.09 -5.59 -25.54
C GLN A 22 5.36 -5.97 -24.77
N ASP A 23 5.39 -7.16 -24.16
CA ASP A 23 6.48 -7.68 -23.33
C ASP A 23 6.74 -6.85 -22.07
N VAL A 24 5.74 -6.15 -21.59
CA VAL A 24 5.80 -5.37 -20.34
C VAL A 24 4.67 -5.78 -19.42
N VAL A 25 4.85 -5.54 -18.13
CA VAL A 25 3.79 -5.75 -17.15
C VAL A 25 2.56 -4.96 -17.58
N PHE A 26 1.41 -5.65 -17.71
CA PHE A 26 0.14 -4.99 -18.01
C PHE A 26 -0.16 -3.93 -16.95
N ASN A 27 -0.52 -2.72 -17.37
CA ASN A 27 -0.63 -1.58 -16.47
C ASN A 27 -1.55 -1.81 -15.26
N GLY A 28 -2.64 -2.55 -15.43
CA GLY A 28 -3.56 -2.88 -14.33
C GLY A 28 -2.95 -3.75 -13.25
N ASN A 29 -1.91 -4.53 -13.57
CA ASN A 29 -1.26 -5.42 -12.61
C ASN A 29 -0.49 -4.66 -11.53
N TYR A 30 -0.12 -3.39 -11.75
CA TYR A 30 0.52 -2.60 -10.70
C TYR A 30 -0.40 -2.38 -9.52
N PHE A 31 -1.71 -2.30 -9.73
CA PHE A 31 -2.67 -2.22 -8.63
C PHE A 31 -2.71 -3.52 -7.82
N LEU A 32 -2.52 -4.67 -8.46
CA LEU A 32 -2.36 -5.94 -7.74
C LEU A 32 -1.07 -5.97 -6.93
N TYR A 33 0.03 -5.43 -7.48
CA TYR A 33 1.29 -5.31 -6.75
C TYR A 33 1.13 -4.41 -5.52
N PHE A 34 0.41 -3.31 -5.66
CA PHE A 34 0.10 -2.42 -4.55
C PHE A 34 -0.69 -3.16 -3.48
N ASP A 35 -1.70 -3.93 -3.88
CA ASP A 35 -2.56 -4.66 -2.94
C ASP A 35 -1.77 -5.69 -2.12
N VAL A 36 -0.88 -6.43 -2.77
CA VAL A 36 0.02 -7.36 -2.07
C VAL A 36 0.90 -6.61 -1.07
N ALA A 37 1.48 -5.50 -1.49
CA ALA A 37 2.34 -4.68 -0.62
C ALA A 37 1.57 -4.10 0.55
N VAL A 38 0.32 -3.69 0.36
CA VAL A 38 -0.53 -3.18 1.44
C VAL A 38 -0.77 -4.26 2.51
N ALA A 39 -1.10 -5.47 2.10
CA ALA A 39 -1.30 -6.58 3.05
C ALA A 39 -0.02 -6.87 3.85
N GLU A 40 1.12 -6.88 3.18
CA GLU A 40 2.41 -7.10 3.83
C GLU A 40 2.83 -5.92 4.71
N TYR A 41 2.47 -4.70 4.33
CA TYR A 41 2.70 -3.52 5.16
C TYR A 41 1.96 -3.62 6.50
N TRP A 42 0.67 -4.01 6.46
CA TRP A 42 -0.10 -4.22 7.69
C TRP A 42 0.57 -5.27 8.59
N ARG A 43 1.05 -6.36 7.99
CA ARG A 43 1.79 -7.38 8.72
C ARG A 43 3.05 -6.81 9.36
N ALA A 44 3.78 -5.97 8.62
CA ALA A 44 5.03 -5.36 9.10
C ALA A 44 4.80 -4.43 10.29
N ILE A 45 3.66 -3.73 10.35
CA ILE A 45 3.34 -2.87 11.50
C ILE A 45 2.65 -3.62 12.63
N GLY A 46 2.43 -4.95 12.49
CA GLY A 46 1.99 -5.80 13.59
C GLY A 46 0.54 -6.28 13.53
N PHE A 47 -0.12 -6.16 12.37
CA PHE A 47 -1.52 -6.58 12.22
C PHE A 47 -1.66 -7.58 11.09
N ARG A 48 -2.44 -8.65 11.31
CA ARG A 48 -2.90 -9.52 10.23
C ARG A 48 -4.00 -8.78 9.48
N TYR A 49 -3.83 -8.58 8.20
CA TYR A 49 -4.79 -7.86 7.36
C TYR A 49 -5.70 -8.83 6.62
N PRO A 50 -7.02 -8.68 6.67
CA PRO A 50 -7.79 -7.73 7.49
C PRO A 50 -8.24 -8.28 8.85
N GLN A 51 -7.84 -9.52 9.21
CA GLN A 51 -8.40 -10.26 10.34
C GLN A 51 -8.33 -9.48 11.66
N ASP A 52 -7.20 -8.86 11.96
CA ASP A 52 -7.04 -8.18 13.25
C ASP A 52 -7.94 -6.95 13.36
N LEU A 53 -8.21 -6.28 12.26
CA LEU A 53 -9.13 -5.14 12.26
C LEU A 53 -10.56 -5.60 12.52
N VAL A 54 -10.99 -6.65 11.85
CA VAL A 54 -12.34 -7.20 12.01
C VAL A 54 -12.52 -7.81 13.40
N GLU A 55 -11.59 -8.64 13.83
CA GLU A 55 -11.73 -9.40 15.10
C GLU A 55 -11.51 -8.54 16.34
N LYS A 56 -10.52 -7.63 16.30
CA LYS A 56 -10.15 -6.84 17.49
C LYS A 56 -10.93 -5.54 17.60
N PHE A 57 -11.29 -4.92 16.49
CA PHE A 57 -11.88 -3.58 16.48
C PHE A 57 -13.28 -3.54 15.85
N GLY A 58 -13.74 -4.63 15.26
CA GLY A 58 -15.07 -4.69 14.65
C GLY A 58 -15.24 -3.80 13.43
N THR A 59 -14.15 -3.43 12.76
CA THR A 59 -14.16 -2.57 11.58
C THR A 59 -13.51 -3.25 10.40
N ASP A 60 -13.66 -2.68 9.22
CA ASP A 60 -12.97 -3.11 8.02
C ASP A 60 -12.50 -1.90 7.24
N ILE A 61 -11.64 -2.12 6.26
CA ILE A 61 -11.00 -1.06 5.51
C ILE A 61 -11.48 -1.12 4.07
N TYR A 62 -11.93 0.02 3.56
CA TYR A 62 -12.47 0.13 2.21
C TYR A 62 -11.63 1.10 1.39
N ALA A 63 -11.19 0.67 0.20
CA ALA A 63 -10.49 1.55 -0.72
C ALA A 63 -11.49 2.51 -1.35
N VAL A 64 -11.20 3.80 -1.28
CA VAL A 64 -12.06 4.85 -1.83
C VAL A 64 -11.41 5.60 -2.98
N ASN A 65 -10.09 5.47 -3.15
CA ASN A 65 -9.36 6.06 -4.26
C ASN A 65 -8.12 5.22 -4.57
N ALA A 66 -7.79 5.10 -5.84
CA ALA A 66 -6.57 4.44 -6.30
C ALA A 66 -6.07 5.15 -7.55
N SER A 67 -4.79 5.45 -7.60
CA SER A 67 -4.16 6.07 -8.76
C SER A 67 -2.74 5.57 -8.96
N ALA A 68 -2.26 5.66 -10.21
CA ALA A 68 -0.90 5.28 -10.54
C ALA A 68 -0.39 6.16 -11.69
N GLU A 69 0.91 6.48 -11.63
CA GLU A 69 1.65 7.10 -12.71
C GLU A 69 2.77 6.16 -13.13
N TYR A 70 2.86 5.90 -14.43
CA TYR A 70 3.83 4.97 -14.99
C TYR A 70 5.00 5.76 -15.60
N HIS A 71 6.20 5.58 -15.03
CA HIS A 71 7.40 6.27 -15.47
C HIS A 71 8.23 5.40 -16.41
N ALA A 72 8.26 4.10 -16.16
CA ALA A 72 8.94 3.10 -16.98
C ALA A 72 8.27 1.74 -16.76
N SER A 73 8.55 0.79 -17.63
CA SER A 73 7.91 -0.52 -17.60
C SER A 73 8.81 -1.58 -16.96
N ALA A 74 8.19 -2.48 -16.21
CA ALA A 74 8.82 -3.73 -15.80
C ALA A 74 8.53 -4.81 -16.85
N THR A 75 9.36 -5.83 -16.90
CA THR A 75 9.17 -6.96 -17.79
C THR A 75 9.32 -8.28 -17.04
N TYR A 76 9.09 -9.38 -17.76
CA TYR A 76 9.11 -10.73 -17.20
C TYR A 76 10.41 -11.01 -16.43
N ASP A 77 10.26 -11.70 -15.32
CA ASP A 77 11.34 -12.23 -14.47
C ASP A 77 12.16 -11.17 -13.73
N GLU A 78 11.85 -9.90 -13.90
CA GLU A 78 12.53 -8.84 -13.15
C GLU A 78 12.10 -8.86 -11.67
N MET A 79 13.05 -8.53 -10.79
CA MET A 79 12.81 -8.41 -9.36
C MET A 79 12.49 -6.96 -9.04
N LEU A 80 11.34 -6.75 -8.43
CA LEU A 80 10.85 -5.42 -8.07
C LEU A 80 10.79 -5.27 -6.55
N ASP A 81 10.95 -4.04 -6.09
CA ASP A 81 10.68 -3.65 -4.71
C ASP A 81 9.44 -2.76 -4.70
N ILE A 82 8.40 -3.21 -4.02
CA ILE A 82 7.16 -2.46 -3.89
C ILE A 82 7.19 -1.74 -2.55
N GLY A 83 7.41 -0.43 -2.58
CA GLY A 83 7.38 0.39 -1.38
C GLY A 83 5.96 0.76 -1.00
N CYS A 84 5.68 0.75 0.30
CA CYS A 84 4.40 1.20 0.83
C CYS A 84 4.66 1.98 2.11
N ARG A 85 4.13 3.20 2.20
CA ARG A 85 4.22 3.98 3.43
C ARG A 85 2.94 4.76 3.67
N ALA A 86 2.65 4.99 4.95
CA ALA A 86 1.58 5.89 5.33
C ALA A 86 2.04 7.33 5.07
N ALA A 87 1.41 7.99 4.09
CA ALA A 87 1.71 9.38 3.74
C ALA A 87 0.87 10.36 4.56
N ARG A 88 -0.36 9.96 4.88
CA ARG A 88 -1.27 10.77 5.69
C ARG A 88 -2.22 9.87 6.46
N ILE A 89 -2.46 10.20 7.72
CA ILE A 89 -3.46 9.53 8.55
C ILE A 89 -4.44 10.57 9.09
N GLY A 90 -5.71 10.45 8.72
CA GLY A 90 -6.80 11.26 9.23
C GLY A 90 -7.52 10.57 10.37
N ARG A 91 -8.70 11.08 10.74
CA ARG A 91 -9.53 10.45 11.78
C ARG A 91 -9.88 9.00 11.42
N SER A 92 -10.38 8.78 10.20
CA SER A 92 -10.81 7.48 9.69
C SER A 92 -10.19 7.12 8.34
N SER A 93 -9.41 8.01 7.75
CA SER A 93 -8.78 7.81 6.45
C SER A 93 -7.29 7.51 6.59
N LEU A 94 -6.77 6.76 5.64
CA LEU A 94 -5.34 6.46 5.52
C LEU A 94 -4.95 6.59 4.07
N GLN A 95 -4.03 7.48 3.79
CA GLN A 95 -3.45 7.63 2.46
C GLN A 95 -2.11 6.93 2.43
N LEU A 96 -2.00 5.92 1.59
CA LEU A 96 -0.76 5.17 1.38
C LEU A 96 -0.10 5.64 0.10
N ALA A 97 1.20 5.92 0.19
CA ALA A 97 2.04 6.13 -0.97
C ALA A 97 2.64 4.78 -1.37
N LEU A 98 2.55 4.45 -2.64
CA LEU A 98 3.08 3.22 -3.21
C LEU A 98 4.12 3.58 -4.26
N GLY A 99 5.17 2.81 -4.33
CA GLY A 99 6.18 2.99 -5.35
C GLY A 99 6.74 1.65 -5.80
N VAL A 100 7.07 1.56 -7.09
CA VAL A 100 7.69 0.35 -7.64
C VAL A 100 9.08 0.73 -8.13
N TRP A 101 10.07 0.00 -7.65
CA TRP A 101 11.48 0.17 -8.03
C TRP A 101 12.06 -1.12 -8.58
N ARG A 102 12.90 -0.98 -9.60
CA ARG A 102 13.81 -2.02 -10.06
C ARG A 102 15.21 -1.54 -9.75
N GLY A 103 15.78 -1.99 -8.62
CA GLY A 103 17.00 -1.40 -8.11
C GLY A 103 16.82 0.11 -7.88
N PRO A 104 17.67 0.97 -8.46
CA PRO A 104 17.54 2.42 -8.31
C PRO A 104 16.47 3.04 -9.22
N ASP A 105 15.95 2.28 -10.19
CA ASP A 105 15.03 2.80 -11.20
C ASP A 105 13.59 2.87 -10.64
N HIS A 106 13.04 4.07 -10.60
CA HIS A 106 11.66 4.30 -10.16
C HIS A 106 10.71 4.08 -11.34
N LEU A 107 9.93 3.01 -11.29
CA LEU A 107 9.06 2.60 -12.39
C LEU A 107 7.65 3.16 -12.29
N THR A 108 7.09 3.21 -11.10
CA THR A 108 5.69 3.59 -10.90
C THR A 108 5.53 4.30 -9.57
N SER A 109 4.71 5.34 -9.55
CA SER A 109 4.22 5.99 -8.32
C SER A 109 2.74 5.71 -8.18
N GLY A 110 2.28 5.42 -6.97
CA GLY A 110 0.88 5.15 -6.72
C GLY A 110 0.39 5.77 -5.44
N GLU A 111 -0.93 5.86 -5.35
CA GLU A 111 -1.61 6.31 -4.15
C GLU A 111 -2.86 5.47 -3.95
N LEU A 112 -3.08 5.04 -2.72
CA LEU A 112 -4.30 4.37 -2.30
C LEU A 112 -4.84 5.10 -1.08
N VAL A 113 -6.15 5.38 -1.09
CA VAL A 113 -6.83 5.98 0.05
C VAL A 113 -7.84 4.98 0.59
N TYR A 114 -7.72 4.68 1.86
CA TYR A 114 -8.61 3.77 2.58
C TYR A 114 -9.38 4.50 3.65
N VAL A 115 -10.58 4.00 3.95
CA VAL A 115 -11.39 4.47 5.05
C VAL A 115 -11.73 3.30 5.96
N ASN A 116 -11.52 3.50 7.26
CA ASN A 116 -11.93 2.57 8.30
C ASN A 116 -13.42 2.79 8.57
N ALA A 117 -14.21 1.74 8.50
CA ALA A 117 -15.66 1.85 8.61
C ALA A 117 -16.28 0.63 9.31
N ASP A 118 -17.47 0.82 9.85
CA ASP A 118 -18.31 -0.26 10.34
C ASP A 118 -18.86 -1.03 9.13
N PRO A 119 -18.61 -2.35 9.02
CA PRO A 119 -19.05 -3.12 7.86
C PRO A 119 -20.56 -3.24 7.72
N LYS A 120 -21.32 -3.05 8.81
CA LYS A 120 -22.78 -3.13 8.81
C LYS A 120 -23.43 -1.83 8.36
N THR A 121 -23.00 -0.71 8.95
CA THR A 121 -23.59 0.61 8.66
C THR A 121 -22.89 1.33 7.53
N ARG A 122 -21.66 0.94 7.20
CA ARG A 122 -20.78 1.59 6.23
C ARG A 122 -20.36 3.01 6.62
N LYS A 123 -20.62 3.39 7.87
CA LYS A 123 -20.19 4.68 8.40
C LYS A 123 -18.75 4.61 8.85
N SER A 124 -18.02 5.71 8.62
CA SER A 124 -16.62 5.82 9.02
C SER A 124 -16.47 5.74 10.54
N VAL A 125 -15.38 5.08 10.95
CA VAL A 125 -15.02 4.92 12.36
C VAL A 125 -13.57 5.39 12.52
N ALA A 126 -13.30 6.13 13.57
CA ALA A 126 -11.94 6.58 13.86
C ALA A 126 -10.97 5.40 13.97
N TRP A 127 -9.76 5.58 13.49
CA TRP A 127 -8.71 4.57 13.68
C TRP A 127 -8.52 4.29 15.17
N PRO A 128 -8.41 3.02 15.57
CA PRO A 128 -8.00 2.68 16.93
C PRO A 128 -6.63 3.28 17.22
N ASP A 129 -6.42 3.72 18.45
CA ASP A 129 -5.14 4.30 18.85
C ASP A 129 -3.97 3.34 18.62
N ALA A 130 -4.19 2.04 18.84
CA ALA A 130 -3.18 1.03 18.59
C ALA A 130 -2.68 1.01 17.14
N VAL A 131 -3.58 1.21 16.17
CA VAL A 131 -3.24 1.30 14.75
C VAL A 131 -2.46 2.57 14.46
N ARG A 132 -2.95 3.70 14.97
CA ARG A 132 -2.29 5.00 14.79
C ARG A 132 -0.87 4.98 15.33
N GLN A 133 -0.68 4.47 16.54
CA GLN A 133 0.63 4.40 17.17
C GLN A 133 1.58 3.45 16.44
N ALA A 134 1.07 2.31 15.97
CA ALA A 134 1.87 1.36 15.20
C ALA A 134 2.44 2.01 13.93
N ILE A 135 1.61 2.76 13.21
CA ILE A 135 2.04 3.49 12.01
C ILE A 135 3.10 4.54 12.35
N LEU A 136 2.82 5.38 13.34
CA LEU A 136 3.74 6.46 13.73
C LEU A 136 5.10 5.91 14.19
N LYS A 137 5.09 4.81 14.91
CA LYS A 137 6.32 4.16 15.38
C LYS A 137 7.13 3.54 14.26
N TYR A 138 6.46 2.98 13.26
CA TYR A 138 7.10 2.26 12.17
C TYR A 138 7.75 3.18 11.14
N GLU A 139 7.07 4.26 10.78
CA GLU A 139 7.46 5.13 9.68
C GLU A 139 8.62 6.04 10.04
N LYS A 140 9.75 5.92 9.31
CA LYS A 140 10.87 6.87 9.46
C LYS A 140 10.52 8.26 8.91
N THR A 141 9.64 8.31 7.91
CA THR A 141 9.08 9.55 7.38
C THR A 141 7.68 9.69 7.94
N PRO A 142 7.46 10.54 8.95
CA PRO A 142 6.16 10.60 9.61
C PRO A 142 5.04 10.98 8.65
N PRO A 143 3.87 10.31 8.74
CA PRO A 143 2.72 10.73 7.95
C PRO A 143 2.22 12.09 8.41
N THR A 144 1.66 12.87 7.48
CA THR A 144 0.92 14.07 7.88
C THR A 144 -0.37 13.64 8.59
N THR A 145 -0.81 14.48 9.53
CA THR A 145 -2.05 14.24 10.30
C THR A 145 -3.07 15.31 9.97
N GLY A 146 -4.32 14.96 10.06
CA GLY A 146 -5.34 15.96 9.78
C GLY A 146 -6.73 15.44 9.59
#